data_b5ad5fa8e939fa66a7e3d8c067990cf6
#
_entry.id   b5ad5fa8e939fa66a7e3d8c067990cf6
#
_cell.length_a   1.000
_cell.length_b   1.000
_cell.length_c   1.000
_cell.angle_alpha   90.00
_cell.angle_beta   90.00
_cell.angle_gamma   90.00
#
_symmetry.space_group_name_H-M   'P 1'
#
loop_
_entity.id
_entity.type
_entity.pdbx_description
1 polymer ?
#
loop_
_entity_poly.entity_id
_entity_poly.type
_entity_poly.pdbx_seq_one_letter_code
_entity_poly.pdbx_strand_id
1 'polypeptide(L)'
;ENLVRESFWNVYRPGCLEHYVLHQLRNDPAFVPELDFVMFLNENGKEDKLIGQNMFMRTSIKADDGRNIPIMTMGPICIKNEYKRKGYGKILLDYSLEKAAELGCGALCFEGNIDFYGKSGFKQASEYGIRYHGLPEGEDATFFLCKELVPGYLAGITGEYATPEGYLVDEREAEKFDKQFS
;
A
#
# COMPACT_ATOMS: atom_id res chain seq x y z
N GLU A 1 -0.18 -4.03 -14.42
CA GLU A 1 -1.48 -4.63 -14.08
C GLU A 1 -1.41 -6.15 -14.13
N ASN A 2 -0.91 -6.78 -15.22
CA ASN A 2 -0.84 -8.24 -15.30
C ASN A 2 0.02 -8.88 -14.18
N LEU A 3 1.16 -8.28 -13.85
CA LEU A 3 1.98 -8.73 -12.71
C LEU A 3 1.18 -8.76 -11.40
N VAL A 4 0.40 -7.71 -11.13
CA VAL A 4 -0.46 -7.64 -9.92
C VAL A 4 -1.52 -8.73 -9.98
N ARG A 5 -2.18 -8.89 -11.12
CA ARG A 5 -3.17 -9.95 -11.33
C ARG A 5 -2.60 -11.33 -11.01
N GLU A 6 -1.47 -11.70 -11.61
CA GLU A 6 -0.82 -12.99 -11.37
C GLU A 6 -0.38 -13.17 -9.92
N SER A 7 0.10 -12.10 -9.27
CA SER A 7 0.62 -12.14 -7.90
C SER A 7 -0.46 -12.31 -6.83
N PHE A 8 -1.69 -11.83 -7.10
CA PHE A 8 -2.84 -11.86 -6.20
C PHE A 8 -3.91 -12.87 -6.61
N TRP A 9 -3.74 -13.57 -7.74
CA TRP A 9 -4.73 -14.54 -8.21
C TRP A 9 -5.04 -15.62 -7.17
N ASN A 10 -6.30 -15.71 -6.76
CA ASN A 10 -6.80 -16.63 -5.74
C ASN A 10 -6.13 -16.49 -4.35
N VAL A 11 -5.58 -15.31 -4.01
CA VAL A 11 -4.95 -15.10 -2.70
C VAL A 11 -5.98 -14.77 -1.63
N TYR A 12 -6.83 -13.78 -1.85
CA TYR A 12 -7.83 -13.33 -0.87
C TYR A 12 -9.25 -13.77 -1.22
N ARG A 13 -9.48 -14.05 -2.50
CA ARG A 13 -10.76 -14.51 -3.06
C ARG A 13 -10.51 -15.24 -4.37
N PRO A 14 -11.50 -15.98 -4.91
CA PRO A 14 -11.41 -16.48 -6.28
C PRO A 14 -11.22 -15.33 -7.26
N GLY A 15 -10.24 -15.46 -8.18
CA GLY A 15 -9.84 -14.39 -9.09
C GLY A 15 -8.93 -13.34 -8.43
N CYS A 16 -8.98 -12.11 -8.93
CA CYS A 16 -8.18 -10.98 -8.45
C CYS A 16 -8.94 -9.67 -8.66
N LEU A 17 -8.92 -8.77 -7.67
CA LEU A 17 -9.40 -7.39 -7.78
C LEU A 17 -8.27 -6.37 -7.78
N GLU A 18 -7.12 -6.72 -7.22
CA GLU A 18 -6.00 -5.81 -6.96
C GLU A 18 -5.45 -5.17 -8.24
N HIS A 19 -5.48 -5.87 -9.37
CA HIS A 19 -5.05 -5.31 -10.64
C HIS A 19 -6.01 -4.24 -11.18
N TYR A 20 -7.31 -4.38 -10.90
CA TYR A 20 -8.30 -3.36 -11.22
C TYR A 20 -8.21 -2.18 -10.24
N VAL A 21 -7.97 -2.44 -8.95
CA VAL A 21 -7.67 -1.39 -7.96
C VAL A 21 -6.51 -0.54 -8.47
N LEU A 22 -5.39 -1.15 -8.86
CA LEU A 22 -4.24 -0.44 -9.42
C LEU A 22 -4.63 0.41 -10.64
N HIS A 23 -5.44 -0.14 -11.55
CA HIS A 23 -5.91 0.55 -12.74
C HIS A 23 -6.72 1.80 -12.40
N GLN A 24 -7.71 1.68 -11.51
CA GLN A 24 -8.54 2.83 -11.14
C GLN A 24 -7.79 3.87 -10.32
N LEU A 25 -6.89 3.46 -9.43
CA LEU A 25 -6.10 4.38 -8.60
C LEU A 25 -5.17 5.27 -9.42
N ARG A 26 -4.63 4.79 -10.55
CA ARG A 26 -3.81 5.59 -11.46
C ARG A 26 -4.56 6.76 -12.10
N ASN A 27 -5.88 6.72 -12.09
CA ASN A 27 -6.76 7.79 -12.57
C ASN A 27 -7.32 8.66 -11.42
N ASP A 28 -6.99 8.33 -10.17
CA ASP A 28 -7.45 9.08 -9.00
C ASP A 28 -6.59 10.33 -8.79
N PRO A 29 -7.19 11.50 -8.46
CA PRO A 29 -6.43 12.74 -8.19
C PRO A 29 -5.42 12.63 -7.04
N ALA A 30 -5.64 11.70 -6.09
CA ALA A 30 -4.74 11.45 -4.97
C ALA A 30 -3.54 10.55 -5.32
N PHE A 31 -3.51 9.97 -6.52
CA PHE A 31 -2.37 9.17 -6.99
C PHE A 31 -1.07 9.97 -7.01
N VAL A 32 0.03 9.31 -6.66
CA VAL A 32 1.38 9.91 -6.62
C VAL A 32 2.22 9.30 -7.73
N PRO A 33 2.24 9.88 -8.95
CA PRO A 33 2.96 9.31 -10.09
C PRO A 33 4.45 9.09 -9.84
N GLU A 34 5.08 9.94 -9.05
CA GLU A 34 6.49 9.86 -8.68
C GLU A 34 6.81 8.65 -7.78
N LEU A 35 5.78 8.05 -7.20
CA LEU A 35 5.87 6.88 -6.32
C LEU A 35 5.14 5.66 -6.89
N ASP A 36 4.97 5.59 -8.20
CA ASP A 36 4.48 4.40 -8.90
C ASP A 36 5.69 3.60 -9.40
N PHE A 37 6.09 2.60 -8.64
CA PHE A 37 7.33 1.86 -8.86
C PHE A 37 7.09 0.50 -9.51
N VAL A 38 8.02 0.14 -10.38
CA VAL A 38 8.22 -1.22 -10.86
C VAL A 38 9.63 -1.68 -10.55
N MET A 39 9.79 -2.95 -10.26
CA MET A 39 11.08 -3.58 -9.98
C MET A 39 11.44 -4.55 -11.09
N PHE A 40 12.59 -4.35 -11.69
CA PHE A 40 13.16 -5.25 -12.67
C PHE A 40 14.33 -6.02 -12.07
N LEU A 41 14.47 -7.27 -12.47
CA LEU A 41 15.61 -8.12 -12.17
C LEU A 41 16.40 -8.37 -13.44
N ASN A 42 17.69 -8.02 -13.44
CA ASN A 42 18.63 -8.36 -14.50
C ASN A 42 19.52 -9.52 -14.04
N GLU A 43 19.41 -10.67 -14.67
CA GLU A 43 20.20 -11.85 -14.38
C GLU A 43 21.31 -12.02 -15.44
N ASN A 44 22.52 -11.63 -15.10
CA ASN A 44 23.73 -11.87 -15.94
C ASN A 44 23.66 -11.27 -17.36
N GLY A 45 23.11 -10.06 -17.49
CA GLY A 45 23.02 -9.37 -18.79
C GLY A 45 21.95 -9.93 -19.73
N LYS A 46 21.05 -10.78 -19.22
CA LYS A 46 19.83 -11.18 -19.92
C LYS A 46 18.78 -10.07 -19.86
N GLU A 47 17.70 -10.25 -20.63
CA GLU A 47 16.58 -9.34 -20.63
C GLU A 47 16.04 -9.06 -19.20
N ASP A 48 15.75 -7.79 -18.93
CA ASP A 48 15.19 -7.36 -17.65
C ASP A 48 13.82 -7.98 -17.43
N LYS A 49 13.63 -8.63 -16.27
CA LYS A 49 12.38 -9.26 -15.89
C LYS A 49 11.64 -8.36 -14.92
N LEU A 50 10.41 -8.00 -15.22
CA LEU A 50 9.51 -7.31 -14.31
C LEU A 50 9.08 -8.26 -13.19
N ILE A 51 9.49 -7.96 -11.94
CA ILE A 51 9.26 -8.85 -10.79
C ILE A 51 8.50 -8.20 -9.63
N GLY A 52 8.34 -6.90 -9.61
CA GLY A 52 7.68 -6.21 -8.49
C GLY A 52 7.02 -4.90 -8.88
N GLN A 53 6.07 -4.48 -8.06
CA GLN A 53 5.34 -3.22 -8.21
C GLN A 53 4.89 -2.70 -6.84
N ASN A 54 4.91 -1.39 -6.66
CA ASN A 54 4.30 -0.67 -5.54
C ASN A 54 3.81 0.69 -5.99
N MET A 55 2.77 1.21 -5.35
CA MET A 55 2.24 2.54 -5.62
C MET A 55 1.72 3.23 -4.36
N PHE A 56 1.59 4.54 -4.43
CA PHE A 56 1.19 5.38 -3.29
C PHE A 56 0.03 6.31 -3.65
N MET A 57 -0.79 6.60 -2.63
CA MET A 57 -1.89 7.54 -2.68
C MET A 57 -1.74 8.58 -1.55
N ARG A 58 -2.04 9.84 -1.83
CA ARG A 58 -2.20 10.86 -0.79
C ARG A 58 -3.49 10.63 -0.03
N THR A 59 -3.43 10.80 1.27
CA THR A 59 -4.59 10.72 2.16
C THR A 59 -4.34 11.55 3.42
N SER A 60 -5.20 11.44 4.42
CA SER A 60 -5.03 12.14 5.69
C SER A 60 -5.56 11.32 6.86
N ILE A 61 -5.04 11.62 8.05
CA ILE A 61 -5.64 11.25 9.32
C ILE A 61 -6.56 12.42 9.72
N LYS A 62 -7.80 12.09 10.06
CA LYS A 62 -8.72 13.03 10.68
C LYS A 62 -8.43 13.06 12.17
N ALA A 63 -7.70 14.09 12.62
CA ALA A 63 -7.34 14.23 14.02
C ALA A 63 -8.56 14.56 14.89
N ASP A 64 -8.54 14.13 16.15
CA ASP A 64 -9.62 14.36 17.10
C ASP A 64 -9.80 15.86 17.43
N ASP A 65 -8.77 16.66 17.22
CA ASP A 65 -8.81 18.14 17.35
C ASP A 65 -9.35 18.86 16.10
N GLY A 66 -9.79 18.12 15.09
CA GLY A 66 -10.38 18.65 13.86
C GLY A 66 -9.42 18.93 12.72
N ARG A 67 -8.11 18.76 12.91
CA ARG A 67 -7.12 18.89 11.84
C ARG A 67 -7.16 17.70 10.89
N ASN A 68 -6.85 17.94 9.61
CA ASN A 68 -6.50 16.90 8.66
C ASN A 68 -4.98 16.82 8.57
N ILE A 69 -4.40 15.71 8.99
CA ILE A 69 -2.95 15.48 8.98
C ILE A 69 -2.58 14.77 7.68
N PRO A 70 -1.86 15.41 6.75
CA PRO A 70 -1.49 14.80 5.49
C PRO A 70 -0.58 13.59 5.72
N ILE A 71 -0.93 12.47 5.11
CA ILE A 71 -0.13 11.24 5.08
C ILE A 71 -0.23 10.61 3.69
N MET A 72 0.41 9.47 3.51
CA MET A 72 0.15 8.60 2.36
C MET A 72 -0.30 7.22 2.83
N THR A 73 -0.92 6.50 1.91
CA THR A 73 -1.11 5.05 1.96
C THR A 73 -0.44 4.43 0.75
N MET A 74 -0.21 3.13 0.76
CA MET A 74 0.40 2.42 -0.35
C MET A 74 -0.32 1.11 -0.63
N GLY A 75 -0.12 0.62 -1.85
CA GLY A 75 -0.67 -0.64 -2.31
C GLY A 75 -1.69 -0.46 -3.45
N PRO A 76 -1.87 -1.53 -4.23
CA PRO A 76 -1.27 -2.86 -4.02
C PRO A 76 0.25 -2.85 -4.18
N ILE A 77 0.94 -3.65 -3.37
CA ILE A 77 2.36 -3.97 -3.51
C ILE A 77 2.52 -5.47 -3.74
N CYS A 78 3.34 -5.85 -4.69
CA CYS A 78 3.57 -7.26 -4.97
C CYS A 78 4.98 -7.58 -5.48
N ILE A 79 5.36 -8.82 -5.30
CA ILE A 79 6.48 -9.48 -5.98
C ILE A 79 5.93 -10.69 -6.72
N LYS A 80 6.39 -10.90 -7.94
CA LYS A 80 6.04 -12.07 -8.77
C LYS A 80 6.28 -13.36 -8.00
N ASN A 81 5.36 -14.32 -8.09
CA ASN A 81 5.32 -15.51 -7.24
C ASN A 81 6.64 -16.28 -7.20
N GLU A 82 7.32 -16.42 -8.34
CA GLU A 82 8.62 -17.12 -8.48
C GLU A 82 9.76 -16.46 -7.70
N TYR A 83 9.62 -15.17 -7.38
CA TYR A 83 10.63 -14.33 -6.73
C TYR A 83 10.29 -13.98 -5.28
N LYS A 84 9.15 -14.46 -4.77
CA LYS A 84 8.77 -14.28 -3.36
C LYS A 84 9.75 -14.97 -2.42
N ARG A 85 9.84 -14.47 -1.18
CA ARG A 85 10.69 -15.00 -0.09
C ARG A 85 12.21 -15.01 -0.40
N LYS A 86 12.65 -14.15 -1.32
CA LYS A 86 14.08 -13.96 -1.70
C LYS A 86 14.59 -12.58 -1.30
N GLY A 87 13.82 -11.81 -0.50
CA GLY A 87 14.21 -10.47 -0.03
C GLY A 87 13.78 -9.31 -0.94
N TYR A 88 13.34 -9.56 -2.15
CA TYR A 88 12.98 -8.50 -3.10
C TYR A 88 11.84 -7.59 -2.61
N GLY A 89 10.86 -8.16 -1.89
CA GLY A 89 9.76 -7.36 -1.33
C GLY A 89 10.23 -6.32 -0.33
N LYS A 90 11.20 -6.67 0.52
CA LYS A 90 11.81 -5.72 1.47
C LYS A 90 12.62 -4.65 0.74
N ILE A 91 13.40 -5.01 -0.28
CA ILE A 91 14.17 -4.05 -1.10
C ILE A 91 13.23 -3.04 -1.76
N LEU A 92 12.16 -3.51 -2.41
CA LEU A 92 11.16 -2.64 -3.04
C LEU A 92 10.48 -1.73 -2.02
N LEU A 93 10.08 -2.27 -0.87
CA LEU A 93 9.42 -1.53 0.19
C LEU A 93 10.34 -0.44 0.76
N ASP A 94 11.56 -0.80 1.17
CA ASP A 94 12.50 0.15 1.79
C ASP A 94 12.86 1.28 0.81
N TYR A 95 13.10 0.97 -0.45
CA TYR A 95 13.32 1.97 -1.50
C TYR A 95 12.10 2.90 -1.67
N SER A 96 10.91 2.32 -1.72
CA SER A 96 9.66 3.09 -1.87
C SER A 96 9.46 4.06 -0.70
N LEU A 97 9.75 3.62 0.53
CA LEU A 97 9.64 4.45 1.74
C LEU A 97 10.67 5.59 1.76
N GLU A 98 11.89 5.33 1.33
CA GLU A 98 12.93 6.36 1.17
C GLU A 98 12.46 7.45 0.20
N LYS A 99 11.96 7.05 -0.97
CA LYS A 99 11.46 8.00 -1.98
C LYS A 99 10.21 8.76 -1.52
N ALA A 100 9.32 8.13 -0.77
CA ALA A 100 8.18 8.82 -0.16
C ALA A 100 8.64 9.88 0.86
N ALA A 101 9.64 9.57 1.69
CA ALA A 101 10.24 10.54 2.62
C ALA A 101 10.90 11.71 1.88
N GLU A 102 11.67 11.45 0.82
CA GLU A 102 12.28 12.49 -0.03
C GLU A 102 11.22 13.42 -0.65
N LEU A 103 10.05 12.89 -0.98
CA LEU A 103 8.91 13.65 -1.52
C LEU A 103 8.12 14.42 -0.43
N GLY A 104 8.51 14.30 0.84
CA GLY A 104 7.91 15.02 1.96
C GLY A 104 6.77 14.28 2.68
N CYS A 105 6.62 12.99 2.46
CA CYS A 105 5.67 12.17 3.22
C CYS A 105 6.11 12.06 4.69
N GLY A 106 5.28 12.52 5.62
CA GLY A 106 5.59 12.48 7.05
C GLY A 106 5.30 11.13 7.70
N ALA A 107 4.26 10.45 7.26
CA ALA A 107 3.86 9.12 7.76
C ALA A 107 3.02 8.36 6.73
N LEU A 108 2.97 7.04 6.90
CA LEU A 108 2.11 6.13 6.15
C LEU A 108 1.19 5.36 7.08
N CYS A 109 -0.05 5.14 6.62
CA CYS A 109 -0.98 4.19 7.21
C CYS A 109 -1.55 3.28 6.12
N PHE A 110 -1.67 1.99 6.38
CA PHE A 110 -2.29 1.03 5.47
C PHE A 110 -2.61 -0.29 6.17
N GLU A 111 -3.27 -1.20 5.47
CA GLU A 111 -3.58 -2.54 5.95
C GLU A 111 -2.49 -3.53 5.50
N GLY A 112 -1.93 -4.29 6.44
CA GLY A 112 -0.88 -5.24 6.12
C GLY A 112 -0.56 -6.21 7.25
N ASN A 113 0.35 -7.15 6.97
CA ASN A 113 0.83 -8.11 7.93
C ASN A 113 2.09 -7.59 8.64
N ILE A 114 2.03 -7.42 9.96
CA ILE A 114 3.13 -6.91 10.77
C ILE A 114 4.39 -7.78 10.70
N ASP A 115 4.27 -9.08 10.48
CA ASP A 115 5.43 -9.98 10.38
C ASP A 115 6.35 -9.65 9.19
N PHE A 116 5.78 -9.10 8.14
CA PHE A 116 6.54 -8.60 7.00
C PHE A 116 6.92 -7.13 7.16
N TYR A 117 5.92 -6.26 7.36
CA TYR A 117 6.13 -4.81 7.36
C TYR A 117 6.86 -4.30 8.61
N GLY A 118 6.78 -5.01 9.73
CA GLY A 118 7.53 -4.69 10.95
C GLY A 118 9.04 -4.70 10.75
N LYS A 119 9.55 -5.52 9.83
CA LYS A 119 10.98 -5.57 9.44
C LYS A 119 11.47 -4.29 8.75
N SER A 120 10.55 -3.47 8.25
CA SER A 120 10.81 -2.15 7.66
C SER A 120 10.37 -1.00 8.57
N GLY A 121 10.10 -1.30 9.85
CA GLY A 121 9.84 -0.31 10.90
C GLY A 121 8.38 0.11 11.04
N PHE A 122 7.44 -0.61 10.42
CA PHE A 122 6.02 -0.41 10.71
C PHE A 122 5.64 -0.96 12.07
N LYS A 123 4.67 -0.34 12.69
CA LYS A 123 4.05 -0.74 13.94
C LYS A 123 2.54 -0.77 13.78
N GLN A 124 1.83 -1.32 14.73
CA GLN A 124 0.38 -1.17 14.78
C GLN A 124 0.04 0.31 14.95
N ALA A 125 -0.94 0.80 14.18
CA ALA A 125 -1.29 2.22 14.17
C ALA A 125 -1.80 2.71 15.54
N SER A 126 -2.34 1.80 16.36
CA SER A 126 -2.73 2.08 17.75
C SER A 126 -1.58 2.58 18.62
N GLU A 127 -0.33 2.19 18.34
CA GLU A 127 0.85 2.68 19.07
C GLU A 127 1.12 4.18 18.81
N TYR A 128 0.59 4.72 17.71
CA TYR A 128 0.61 6.15 17.38
C TYR A 128 -0.68 6.88 17.76
N GLY A 129 -1.66 6.18 18.40
CA GLY A 129 -2.96 6.77 18.74
C GLY A 129 -3.90 6.92 17.55
N ILE A 130 -3.67 6.20 16.46
CA ILE A 130 -4.50 6.25 15.25
C ILE A 130 -5.43 5.04 15.20
N ARG A 131 -6.71 5.31 15.02
CA ARG A 131 -7.78 4.31 14.92
C ARG A 131 -8.15 4.07 13.45
N TYR A 132 -8.63 2.86 13.17
CA TYR A 132 -9.19 2.51 11.86
C TYR A 132 -10.68 2.86 11.81
N HIS A 133 -11.09 3.63 10.80
CA HIS A 133 -12.48 4.07 10.64
C HIS A 133 -13.45 2.90 10.54
N GLY A 134 -14.54 2.98 11.29
CA GLY A 134 -15.61 1.98 11.27
C GLY A 134 -15.30 0.69 12.02
N LEU A 135 -14.12 0.54 12.61
CA LEU A 135 -13.81 -0.60 13.45
C LEU A 135 -14.34 -0.34 14.88
N PRO A 136 -15.22 -1.21 15.42
CA PRO A 136 -15.74 -1.07 16.77
C PRO A 136 -14.62 -1.08 17.83
N GLU A 137 -14.83 -0.37 18.93
CA GLU A 137 -13.89 -0.38 20.05
C GLU A 137 -13.72 -1.80 20.61
N GLY A 138 -12.46 -2.21 20.80
CA GLY A 138 -12.12 -3.55 21.29
C GLY A 138 -11.98 -4.64 20.22
N GLU A 139 -12.31 -4.34 18.97
CA GLU A 139 -12.04 -5.24 17.85
C GLU A 139 -10.56 -5.26 17.46
N ASP A 140 -10.13 -6.39 16.88
CA ASP A 140 -8.74 -6.58 16.46
C ASP A 140 -8.36 -5.65 15.30
N ALA A 141 -7.42 -4.74 15.56
CA ALA A 141 -6.85 -3.80 14.60
C ALA A 141 -5.38 -4.11 14.24
N THR A 142 -4.90 -5.33 14.51
CA THR A 142 -3.51 -5.73 14.27
C THR A 142 -3.10 -5.67 12.79
N PHE A 143 -4.06 -5.70 11.89
CA PHE A 143 -3.88 -5.52 10.45
C PHE A 143 -3.59 -4.07 10.04
N PHE A 144 -3.91 -3.10 10.89
CA PHE A 144 -3.75 -1.67 10.57
C PHE A 144 -2.42 -1.16 11.07
N LEU A 145 -1.57 -0.80 10.12
CA LEU A 145 -0.18 -0.45 10.34
C LEU A 145 0.11 1.02 10.05
N CYS A 146 1.08 1.56 10.78
CA CYS A 146 1.57 2.92 10.61
C CYS A 146 3.09 2.97 10.73
N LYS A 147 3.71 3.92 10.02
CA LYS A 147 5.11 4.28 10.16
C LYS A 147 5.28 5.78 9.97
N GLU A 148 5.97 6.42 10.92
CA GLU A 148 6.54 7.76 10.69
C GLU A 148 7.76 7.66 9.77
N LEU A 149 7.79 8.47 8.71
CA LEU A 149 8.95 8.69 7.87
C LEU A 149 9.76 9.90 8.35
N VAL A 150 9.09 10.86 8.97
CA VAL A 150 9.70 11.98 9.69
C VAL A 150 9.50 11.73 11.18
N PRO A 151 10.57 11.52 11.96
CA PRO A 151 10.45 11.27 13.40
C PRO A 151 9.63 12.35 14.11
N GLY A 152 8.63 11.92 14.90
CA GLY A 152 7.76 12.83 15.65
C GLY A 152 6.64 13.47 14.83
N TYR A 153 6.45 13.11 13.56
CA TYR A 153 5.41 13.67 12.71
C TYR A 153 4.00 13.53 13.31
N LEU A 154 3.73 12.40 13.96
CA LEU A 154 2.45 12.12 14.61
C LEU A 154 2.45 12.41 16.13
N ALA A 155 3.49 13.05 16.66
CA ALA A 155 3.58 13.33 18.09
C ALA A 155 2.41 14.20 18.57
N GLY A 156 1.69 13.73 19.61
CA GLY A 156 0.54 14.43 20.17
C GLY A 156 -0.72 14.40 19.30
N ILE A 157 -0.72 13.63 18.23
CA ILE A 157 -1.88 13.46 17.35
C ILE A 157 -2.60 12.16 17.73
N THR A 158 -3.91 12.29 17.99
CA THR A 158 -4.84 11.14 18.00
C THR A 158 -5.88 11.38 16.91
N GLY A 159 -6.37 10.30 16.30
CA GLY A 159 -7.31 10.48 15.19
C GLY A 159 -7.72 9.17 14.53
N GLU A 160 -8.37 9.31 13.40
CA GLU A 160 -8.94 8.22 12.66
C GLU A 160 -8.47 8.23 11.21
N TYR A 161 -8.13 7.05 10.69
CA TYR A 161 -7.81 6.82 9.29
C TYR A 161 -8.92 6.02 8.62
N ALA A 162 -9.33 6.45 7.44
CA ALA A 162 -10.21 5.68 6.56
C ALA A 162 -9.47 5.33 5.28
N THR A 163 -9.64 4.09 4.81
CA THR A 163 -9.16 3.69 3.48
C THR A 163 -9.76 4.62 2.43
N PRO A 164 -8.94 5.23 1.54
CA PRO A 164 -9.45 6.12 0.50
C PRO A 164 -10.49 5.46 -0.40
N GLU A 165 -11.51 6.21 -0.80
CA GLU A 165 -12.61 5.71 -1.64
C GLU A 165 -12.12 5.11 -2.96
N GLY A 166 -10.99 5.58 -3.48
CA GLY A 166 -10.37 5.03 -4.69
C GLY A 166 -10.05 3.53 -4.62
N TYR A 167 -9.94 2.95 -3.42
CA TYR A 167 -9.76 1.51 -3.22
C TYR A 167 -11.07 0.70 -3.30
N LEU A 168 -12.23 1.37 -3.31
CA LEU A 168 -13.52 0.68 -3.48
C LEU A 168 -13.68 0.19 -4.92
N VAL A 169 -14.10 -1.06 -5.06
CA VAL A 169 -14.20 -1.73 -6.36
C VAL A 169 -15.65 -2.03 -6.70
N ASP A 170 -16.08 -1.63 -7.90
CA ASP A 170 -17.25 -2.24 -8.54
C ASP A 170 -16.81 -3.58 -9.17
N GLU A 171 -17.30 -4.69 -8.61
CA GLU A 171 -16.91 -6.04 -9.04
C GLU A 171 -17.27 -6.33 -10.50
N ARG A 172 -18.36 -5.73 -11.01
CA ARG A 172 -18.77 -5.90 -12.42
C ARG A 172 -17.79 -5.23 -13.38
N GLU A 173 -17.29 -4.06 -12.99
CA GLU A 173 -16.28 -3.35 -13.78
C GLU A 173 -14.94 -4.09 -13.70
N ALA A 174 -14.57 -4.61 -12.53
CA ALA A 174 -13.38 -5.43 -12.36
C ALA A 174 -13.44 -6.71 -13.22
N GLU A 175 -14.58 -7.40 -13.28
CA GLU A 175 -14.78 -8.57 -14.14
C GLU A 175 -14.67 -8.24 -15.63
N LYS A 176 -15.17 -7.08 -16.07
CA LYS A 176 -15.00 -6.61 -17.45
C LYS A 176 -13.54 -6.32 -17.76
N PHE A 177 -12.87 -5.65 -16.84
CA PHE A 177 -11.45 -5.33 -16.95
C PHE A 177 -10.59 -6.58 -17.02
N ASP A 178 -10.90 -7.60 -16.21
CA ASP A 178 -10.15 -8.85 -16.17
C ASP A 178 -10.16 -9.62 -17.51
N LYS A 179 -11.20 -9.48 -18.32
CA LYS A 179 -11.32 -10.15 -19.63
C LYS A 179 -10.21 -9.81 -20.62
N GLN A 180 -9.54 -8.68 -20.46
CA GLN A 180 -8.44 -8.30 -21.35
C GLN A 180 -7.12 -9.04 -21.05
N PHE A 181 -7.06 -9.81 -19.96
CA PHE A 181 -5.90 -10.62 -19.56
C PHE A 181 -6.07 -12.13 -19.82
N SER A 182 -7.17 -12.55 -20.41
CA SER A 182 -7.49 -13.95 -20.71
C SER A 182 -7.08 -14.35 -22.12
#